data_2adb1c37f7fbfeca12f256b9afabdb91
#
_entry.id   2adb1c37f7fbfeca12f256b9afabdb91
#
_cell.length_a   1.000
_cell.length_b   1.000
_cell.length_c   1.000
_cell.angle_alpha   90.00
_cell.angle_beta   90.00
_cell.angle_gamma   90.00
#
_symmetry.space_group_name_H-M   'P 1'
#
loop_
_entity.id
_entity.type
_entity.pdbx_description
1 polymer ?
#
loop_
_entity_poly.entity_id
_entity_poly.type
_entity_poly.pdbx_seq_one_letter_code
_entity_poly.pdbx_strand_id
1 'polypeptide(L)'
;MSEVYITSATRTAVASFNGSLASMPAHELCKAVIQESLNRSNLDPSEVDEVILGQVLTAATGQNPARQASMNAGISKEAPAWIVNQVCGSGLRSVALAYQSIMNGDANVIIAGGQESMSQSPHCMHLRNGTKMGDDKIIDSMIKDGLWDAFNGYHMGTTAENVAQQWQITRDQQDEFAFNSQQKASKA
;
A
#
# COMPACT_ATOMS: atom_id res chain seq x y z
N MET A 1 13.42 25.71 -13.81
CA MET A 1 12.56 24.59 -13.37
C MET A 1 13.24 24.01 -12.14
N SER A 2 12.55 23.88 -11.03
CA SER A 2 13.09 23.24 -9.83
C SER A 2 13.31 21.76 -10.12
N GLU A 3 14.47 21.22 -9.76
CA GLU A 3 14.74 19.79 -9.86
C GLU A 3 14.23 19.11 -8.60
N VAL A 4 13.61 17.92 -8.74
CA VAL A 4 13.12 17.11 -7.63
C VAL A 4 13.94 15.84 -7.54
N TYR A 5 14.44 15.53 -6.36
CA TYR A 5 15.32 14.40 -6.11
C TYR A 5 14.68 13.37 -5.18
N ILE A 6 14.98 12.10 -5.40
CA ILE A 6 14.71 11.02 -4.46
C ILE A 6 15.98 10.82 -3.62
N THR A 7 15.94 11.23 -2.36
CA THR A 7 17.10 11.19 -1.46
C THR A 7 17.26 9.86 -0.74
N SER A 8 16.17 9.10 -0.60
CA SER A 8 16.17 7.78 0.01
C SER A 8 15.08 6.89 -0.59
N ALA A 9 15.33 5.59 -0.60
CA ALA A 9 14.36 4.57 -0.97
C ALA A 9 14.53 3.36 -0.04
N THR A 10 13.50 3.07 0.76
CA THR A 10 13.50 2.01 1.76
C THR A 10 12.29 1.11 1.61
N ARG A 11 12.42 -0.14 2.05
CA ARG A 11 11.36 -1.14 1.99
C ARG A 11 11.53 -2.13 3.14
N THR A 12 10.43 -2.60 3.73
CA THR A 12 10.44 -3.78 4.60
C THR A 12 10.67 -5.06 3.79
N ALA A 13 10.96 -6.16 4.46
CA ALA A 13 10.79 -7.47 3.86
C ALA A 13 9.34 -7.67 3.40
N VAL A 14 9.12 -8.46 2.38
CA VAL A 14 7.80 -8.94 1.96
C VAL A 14 7.62 -10.33 2.51
N ALA A 15 6.78 -10.48 3.54
CA ALA A 15 6.51 -11.77 4.15
C ALA A 15 5.38 -12.51 3.45
N SER A 16 5.31 -13.83 3.67
CA SER A 16 4.16 -14.63 3.25
C SER A 16 2.88 -14.19 3.95
N PHE A 17 1.76 -14.36 3.29
CA PHE A 17 0.44 -14.17 3.90
C PHE A 17 0.30 -15.02 5.17
N ASN A 18 -0.15 -14.39 6.25
CA ASN A 18 -0.17 -14.98 7.60
C ASN A 18 1.20 -15.48 8.11
N GLY A 19 2.30 -14.97 7.55
CA GLY A 19 3.66 -15.29 7.96
C GLY A 19 4.21 -14.40 9.06
N SER A 20 5.53 -14.18 9.05
CA SER A 20 6.27 -13.52 10.15
C SER A 20 5.84 -12.07 10.45
N LEU A 21 5.26 -11.36 9.49
CA LEU A 21 4.76 -9.99 9.66
C LEU A 21 3.24 -9.93 9.85
N ALA A 22 2.55 -11.06 10.01
CA ALA A 22 1.08 -11.13 10.05
C ALA A 22 0.45 -10.32 11.20
N SER A 23 1.14 -10.18 12.33
CA SER A 23 0.65 -9.43 13.49
C SER A 23 0.90 -7.91 13.40
N MET A 24 1.65 -7.46 12.40
CA MET A 24 2.02 -6.04 12.27
C MET A 24 1.00 -5.29 11.41
N PRO A 25 0.36 -4.24 11.96
CA PRO A 25 -0.48 -3.35 11.16
C PRO A 25 0.35 -2.59 10.12
N ALA A 26 -0.30 -2.20 9.02
CA ALA A 26 0.37 -1.50 7.92
C ALA A 26 1.12 -0.23 8.36
N HIS A 27 0.54 0.56 9.25
CA HIS A 27 1.15 1.80 9.75
C HIS A 27 2.42 1.56 10.59
N GLU A 28 2.55 0.44 11.29
CA GLU A 28 3.77 0.09 12.03
C GLU A 28 4.89 -0.38 11.08
N LEU A 29 4.54 -1.10 10.00
CA LEU A 29 5.48 -1.43 8.93
C LEU A 29 6.01 -0.16 8.27
N CYS A 30 5.11 0.78 7.98
CA CYS A 30 5.47 2.04 7.33
C CYS A 30 6.29 2.96 8.25
N LYS A 31 5.98 3.02 9.54
CA LYS A 31 6.79 3.72 10.53
C LYS A 31 8.27 3.35 10.41
N ALA A 32 8.57 2.06 10.37
CA ALA A 32 9.96 1.58 10.28
C ALA A 32 10.66 2.08 9.01
N VAL A 33 9.99 2.07 7.86
CA VAL A 33 10.60 2.55 6.61
C VAL A 33 10.69 4.08 6.57
N ILE A 34 9.75 4.82 7.16
CA ILE A 34 9.86 6.28 7.30
C ILE A 34 11.08 6.63 8.14
N GLN A 35 11.24 6.03 9.32
CA GLN A 35 12.39 6.28 10.19
C GLN A 35 13.70 5.98 9.49
N GLU A 36 13.79 4.85 8.79
CA GLU A 36 14.99 4.48 8.04
C GLU A 36 15.25 5.43 6.85
N SER A 37 14.19 5.90 6.18
CA SER A 37 14.33 6.89 5.10
C SER A 37 14.89 8.22 5.61
N LEU A 38 14.41 8.71 6.74
CA LEU A 38 14.93 9.92 7.39
C LEU A 38 16.41 9.74 7.79
N ASN A 39 16.76 8.61 8.38
CA ASN A 39 18.13 8.28 8.76
C ASN A 39 19.08 8.31 7.54
N ARG A 40 18.72 7.63 6.45
CA ARG A 40 19.54 7.58 5.23
C ARG A 40 19.69 8.94 4.54
N SER A 41 18.66 9.75 4.61
CA SER A 41 18.69 11.11 4.05
C SER A 41 19.33 12.13 4.99
N ASN A 42 19.64 11.73 6.23
CA ASN A 42 20.12 12.63 7.28
C ASN A 42 19.20 13.85 7.48
N LEU A 43 17.89 13.61 7.45
CA LEU A 43 16.85 14.62 7.62
C LEU A 43 16.25 14.56 9.03
N ASP A 44 16.06 15.75 9.62
CA ASP A 44 15.28 15.84 10.85
C ASP A 44 13.78 15.62 10.55
N PRO A 45 13.03 14.87 11.35
CA PRO A 45 11.60 14.68 11.15
C PRO A 45 10.77 15.95 11.05
N SER A 46 11.26 17.08 11.63
CA SER A 46 10.60 18.39 11.56
C SER A 46 10.75 19.08 10.20
N GLU A 47 11.66 18.61 9.34
CA GLU A 47 11.85 19.14 7.99
C GLU A 47 10.86 18.57 6.97
N VAL A 48 10.08 17.57 7.35
CA VAL A 48 9.07 16.95 6.47
C VAL A 48 7.82 17.82 6.42
N ASP A 49 7.50 18.30 5.24
CA ASP A 49 6.32 19.13 4.99
C ASP A 49 5.04 18.32 4.84
N GLU A 50 5.11 17.08 4.29
CA GLU A 50 3.93 16.27 3.99
C GLU A 50 4.26 14.78 3.92
N VAL A 51 3.26 13.93 4.21
CA VAL A 51 3.35 12.47 4.05
C VAL A 51 2.19 11.96 3.18
N ILE A 52 2.51 11.31 2.06
CA ILE A 52 1.53 10.75 1.12
C ILE A 52 1.76 9.24 1.02
N LEU A 53 0.83 8.43 1.49
CA LEU A 53 0.96 6.97 1.46
C LEU A 53 -0.17 6.30 0.69
N GLY A 54 0.19 5.34 -0.17
CA GLY A 54 -0.76 4.46 -0.80
C GLY A 54 -1.22 3.36 0.15
N GLN A 55 -2.52 3.11 0.23
CA GLN A 55 -3.08 1.95 0.92
C GLN A 55 -4.46 1.63 0.37
N VAL A 56 -4.76 0.34 0.21
CA VAL A 56 -6.05 -0.14 -0.30
C VAL A 56 -6.95 -0.58 0.85
N LEU A 57 -6.44 -1.42 1.75
CA LEU A 57 -7.20 -2.10 2.78
C LEU A 57 -7.18 -1.27 4.07
N THR A 58 -8.15 -0.38 4.21
CA THR A 58 -8.23 0.57 5.33
C THR A 58 -9.34 0.24 6.33
N ALA A 59 -10.12 -0.81 6.10
CA ALA A 59 -11.21 -1.19 7.00
C ALA A 59 -10.68 -1.52 8.40
N ALA A 60 -11.25 -0.90 9.43
CA ALA A 60 -10.91 -1.08 10.84
C ALA A 60 -9.43 -0.79 11.22
N THR A 61 -8.67 -0.07 10.39
CA THR A 61 -7.27 0.29 10.68
C THR A 61 -7.13 1.57 11.54
N GLY A 62 -8.23 2.16 11.95
CA GLY A 62 -8.27 3.43 12.67
C GLY A 62 -8.33 4.64 11.72
N GLN A 63 -8.28 5.82 12.32
CA GLN A 63 -8.30 7.06 11.55
C GLN A 63 -6.98 7.25 10.81
N ASN A 64 -7.06 7.49 9.50
CA ASN A 64 -5.95 7.91 8.66
C ASN A 64 -4.63 7.15 8.95
N PRO A 65 -4.45 5.95 8.40
CA PRO A 65 -3.26 5.14 8.67
C PRO A 65 -1.94 5.80 8.25
N ALA A 66 -1.95 6.72 7.25
CA ALA A 66 -0.77 7.51 6.93
C ALA A 66 -0.40 8.46 8.07
N ARG A 67 -1.40 9.08 8.69
CA ARG A 67 -1.18 9.94 9.86
C ARG A 67 -0.63 9.15 11.04
N GLN A 68 -1.14 7.92 11.26
CA GLN A 68 -0.62 7.04 12.32
C GLN A 68 0.86 6.70 12.07
N ALA A 69 1.21 6.30 10.84
CA ALA A 69 2.60 6.01 10.47
C ALA A 69 3.52 7.23 10.65
N SER A 70 3.10 8.39 10.15
CA SER A 70 3.81 9.66 10.24
C SER A 70 4.11 10.05 11.69
N MET A 71 3.08 10.11 12.53
CA MET A 71 3.22 10.48 13.94
C MET A 71 4.08 9.47 14.72
N ASN A 72 3.85 8.18 14.50
CA ASN A 72 4.62 7.12 15.15
C ASN A 72 6.10 7.11 14.70
N ALA A 73 6.40 7.62 13.51
CA ALA A 73 7.77 7.79 13.02
C ALA A 73 8.49 9.02 13.60
N GLY A 74 7.76 9.92 14.27
CA GLY A 74 8.31 11.14 14.87
C GLY A 74 8.19 12.39 14.01
N ILE A 75 7.49 12.32 12.87
CA ILE A 75 7.23 13.50 12.03
C ILE A 75 6.32 14.48 12.77
N SER A 76 6.57 15.78 12.56
CA SER A 76 5.84 16.85 13.21
C SER A 76 4.32 16.74 13.00
N LYS A 77 3.57 17.12 14.03
CA LYS A 77 2.11 17.18 13.95
C LYS A 77 1.59 18.25 12.98
N GLU A 78 2.40 19.21 12.63
CA GLU A 78 2.09 20.25 11.65
C GLU A 78 2.11 19.74 10.21
N ALA A 79 2.91 18.69 9.93
CA ALA A 79 2.96 18.08 8.61
C ALA A 79 1.68 17.29 8.33
N PRO A 80 0.89 17.62 7.29
CA PRO A 80 -0.27 16.83 6.90
C PRO A 80 0.13 15.45 6.43
N ALA A 81 -0.77 14.48 6.62
CA ALA A 81 -0.58 13.12 6.13
C ALA A 81 -1.90 12.58 5.61
N TRP A 82 -1.88 11.85 4.49
CA TRP A 82 -3.09 11.31 3.90
C TRP A 82 -2.83 10.04 3.07
N ILE A 83 -3.91 9.29 2.85
CA ILE A 83 -3.91 8.04 2.08
C ILE A 83 -4.42 8.32 0.66
N VAL A 84 -3.74 7.75 -0.34
CA VAL A 84 -4.23 7.64 -1.70
C VAL A 84 -4.57 6.19 -2.02
N ASN A 85 -5.70 5.96 -2.66
CA ASN A 85 -6.10 4.66 -3.15
C ASN A 85 -6.32 4.70 -4.67
N GLN A 86 -5.41 4.10 -5.40
CA GLN A 86 -5.48 3.78 -6.82
C GLN A 86 -5.21 2.28 -7.00
N VAL A 87 -5.79 1.47 -6.12
CA VAL A 87 -5.58 0.02 -6.03
C VAL A 87 -4.06 -0.30 -6.02
N CYS A 88 -3.59 -1.24 -6.83
CA CYS A 88 -2.17 -1.65 -6.88
C CYS A 88 -1.21 -0.52 -7.31
N GLY A 89 -1.71 0.56 -7.93
CA GLY A 89 -0.94 1.73 -8.33
C GLY A 89 -0.73 2.79 -7.25
N SER A 90 -1.31 2.61 -6.05
CA SER A 90 -1.37 3.64 -4.99
C SER A 90 0.01 4.13 -4.56
N GLY A 91 0.96 3.21 -4.33
CA GLY A 91 2.30 3.57 -3.90
C GLY A 91 3.06 4.41 -4.94
N LEU A 92 2.98 4.05 -6.22
CA LEU A 92 3.58 4.85 -7.30
C LEU A 92 2.84 6.18 -7.48
N ARG A 93 1.51 6.19 -7.30
CA ARG A 93 0.71 7.43 -7.38
C ARG A 93 1.12 8.42 -6.30
N SER A 94 1.44 7.96 -5.09
CA SER A 94 1.91 8.85 -4.01
C SER A 94 3.21 9.58 -4.39
N VAL A 95 4.14 8.89 -5.05
CA VAL A 95 5.38 9.48 -5.55
C VAL A 95 5.11 10.53 -6.63
N ALA A 96 4.19 10.25 -7.56
CA ALA A 96 3.79 11.21 -8.59
C ALA A 96 3.14 12.47 -7.98
N LEU A 97 2.31 12.31 -6.94
CA LEU A 97 1.69 13.43 -6.24
C LEU A 97 2.72 14.25 -5.46
N ALA A 98 3.68 13.62 -4.80
CA ALA A 98 4.78 14.31 -4.14
C ALA A 98 5.61 15.15 -5.11
N TYR A 99 5.95 14.58 -6.27
CA TYR A 99 6.60 15.34 -7.34
C TYR A 99 5.79 16.57 -7.76
N GLN A 100 4.48 16.41 -7.96
CA GLN A 100 3.60 17.51 -8.35
C GLN A 100 3.51 18.60 -7.27
N SER A 101 3.40 18.21 -6.00
CA SER A 101 3.35 19.14 -4.87
C SER A 101 4.64 19.97 -4.76
N ILE A 102 5.81 19.34 -4.89
CA ILE A 102 7.09 20.04 -4.88
C ILE A 102 7.24 20.98 -6.10
N MET A 103 6.84 20.51 -7.29
CA MET A 103 6.91 21.33 -8.49
C MET A 103 5.98 22.55 -8.45
N ASN A 104 4.86 22.47 -7.75
CA ASN A 104 3.96 23.59 -7.51
C ASN A 104 4.46 24.56 -6.44
N GLY A 105 5.43 24.16 -5.62
CA GLY A 105 5.92 24.94 -4.49
C GLY A 105 5.09 24.81 -3.22
N ASP A 106 4.23 23.78 -3.14
CA ASP A 106 3.37 23.53 -1.98
C ASP A 106 4.18 22.90 -0.82
N ALA A 107 5.28 22.20 -1.15
CA ALA A 107 6.17 21.55 -0.20
C ALA A 107 7.61 21.46 -0.76
N ASN A 108 8.57 21.23 0.12
CA ASN A 108 9.98 21.00 -0.24
C ASN A 108 10.43 19.57 0.05
N VAL A 109 9.95 18.98 1.13
CA VAL A 109 10.32 17.64 1.60
C VAL A 109 9.07 16.80 1.83
N ILE A 110 8.92 15.73 1.07
CA ILE A 110 7.76 14.84 1.17
C ILE A 110 8.19 13.40 1.35
N ILE A 111 7.56 12.72 2.29
CA ILE A 111 7.62 11.26 2.39
C ILE A 111 6.50 10.68 1.53
N ALA A 112 6.86 9.93 0.50
CA ALA A 112 5.91 9.29 -0.41
C ALA A 112 6.18 7.79 -0.53
N GLY A 113 5.14 6.98 -0.56
CA GLY A 113 5.29 5.53 -0.65
C GLY A 113 3.97 4.80 -0.48
N GLY A 114 4.02 3.62 0.13
CA GLY A 114 2.83 2.83 0.40
C GLY A 114 3.01 1.88 1.56
N GLN A 115 1.90 1.41 2.07
CA GLN A 115 1.82 0.45 3.16
C GLN A 115 0.64 -0.47 2.93
N GLU A 116 0.78 -1.74 3.31
CA GLU A 116 -0.32 -2.71 3.27
C GLU A 116 -0.04 -3.86 4.22
N SER A 117 -1.06 -4.36 4.88
CA SER A 117 -1.01 -5.59 5.66
C SER A 117 -2.23 -6.44 5.35
N MET A 118 -2.11 -7.28 4.34
CA MET A 118 -3.21 -8.14 3.89
C MET A 118 -3.63 -9.13 4.98
N SER A 119 -2.69 -9.59 5.80
CA SER A 119 -2.97 -10.48 6.93
C SER A 119 -3.82 -9.83 8.04
N GLN A 120 -3.84 -8.49 8.11
CA GLN A 120 -4.65 -7.72 9.07
C GLN A 120 -5.98 -7.24 8.48
N SER A 121 -6.29 -7.61 7.23
CA SER A 121 -7.55 -7.24 6.60
C SER A 121 -8.73 -7.95 7.27
N PRO A 122 -9.73 -7.22 7.77
CA PRO A 122 -10.84 -7.85 8.49
C PRO A 122 -11.85 -8.48 7.55
N HIS A 123 -12.63 -9.41 8.11
CA HIS A 123 -13.90 -9.78 7.55
C HIS A 123 -14.99 -8.84 8.06
N CYS A 124 -15.85 -8.35 7.20
CA CYS A 124 -16.84 -7.32 7.46
C CYS A 124 -18.27 -7.82 7.30
N MET A 125 -19.19 -7.26 8.08
CA MET A 125 -20.62 -7.47 7.97
C MET A 125 -21.35 -6.13 7.94
N HIS A 126 -22.44 -6.05 7.17
CA HIS A 126 -23.32 -4.88 7.14
C HIS A 126 -24.42 -5.00 8.19
N LEU A 127 -24.12 -4.78 9.46
CA LEU A 127 -25.05 -4.98 10.59
C LEU A 127 -25.67 -3.70 11.15
N ARG A 128 -25.45 -2.53 10.56
CA ARG A 128 -25.95 -1.26 11.13
C ARG A 128 -27.48 -1.21 11.21
N ASN A 129 -28.18 -1.90 10.32
CA ASN A 129 -29.65 -2.03 10.36
C ASN A 129 -30.13 -3.37 10.97
N GLY A 130 -29.22 -4.19 11.47
CA GLY A 130 -29.50 -5.54 11.97
C GLY A 130 -29.93 -6.54 10.90
N THR A 131 -30.08 -7.79 11.29
CA THR A 131 -30.65 -8.88 10.47
C THR A 131 -32.02 -9.22 11.03
N LYS A 132 -33.10 -8.95 10.28
CA LYS A 132 -34.46 -9.16 10.77
C LYS A 132 -34.86 -10.64 10.79
N MET A 133 -34.36 -11.43 9.84
CA MET A 133 -34.67 -12.86 9.69
C MET A 133 -33.70 -13.51 8.71
N GLY A 134 -33.27 -14.76 9.01
CA GLY A 134 -32.36 -15.54 8.17
C GLY A 134 -30.89 -15.24 8.40
N ASP A 135 -30.07 -15.81 7.52
CA ASP A 135 -28.59 -15.69 7.59
C ASP A 135 -28.08 -14.36 7.06
N ASP A 136 -26.91 -13.95 7.52
CA ASP A 136 -26.18 -12.79 7.00
C ASP A 136 -24.82 -13.21 6.43
N LYS A 137 -24.22 -12.36 5.59
CA LYS A 137 -22.95 -12.64 4.91
C LYS A 137 -21.80 -11.94 5.59
N ILE A 138 -20.73 -12.69 5.83
CA ILE A 138 -19.42 -12.16 6.18
C ILE A 138 -18.62 -11.96 4.88
N ILE A 139 -18.04 -10.78 4.71
CA ILE A 139 -17.32 -10.36 3.50
C ILE A 139 -15.84 -10.28 3.84
N ASP A 140 -15.00 -11.00 3.10
CA ASP A 140 -13.55 -10.81 3.14
C ASP A 140 -13.19 -9.49 2.45
N SER A 141 -12.77 -8.50 3.24
CA SER A 141 -12.43 -7.18 2.71
C SER A 141 -11.18 -7.21 1.84
N MET A 142 -10.23 -8.12 2.08
CA MET A 142 -9.03 -8.27 1.25
C MET A 142 -9.42 -8.67 -0.19
N ILE A 143 -10.30 -9.65 -0.32
CA ILE A 143 -10.79 -10.08 -1.64
C ILE A 143 -11.68 -9.00 -2.24
N LYS A 144 -12.67 -8.51 -1.48
CA LYS A 144 -13.69 -7.59 -2.00
C LYS A 144 -13.12 -6.27 -2.48
N ASP A 145 -12.20 -5.69 -1.73
CA ASP A 145 -11.69 -4.34 -1.98
C ASP A 145 -10.35 -4.33 -2.75
N GLY A 146 -9.59 -5.42 -2.66
CA GLY A 146 -8.25 -5.49 -3.26
C GLY A 146 -8.11 -6.42 -4.47
N LEU A 147 -8.87 -7.52 -4.54
CA LEU A 147 -8.62 -8.60 -5.49
C LEU A 147 -9.81 -8.94 -6.40
N TRP A 148 -10.96 -8.29 -6.22
CA TRP A 148 -12.17 -8.54 -7.00
C TRP A 148 -12.46 -7.37 -7.94
N ASP A 149 -12.59 -7.66 -9.24
CA ASP A 149 -13.02 -6.67 -10.23
C ASP A 149 -14.47 -6.25 -9.94
N ALA A 150 -14.65 -4.99 -9.57
CA ALA A 150 -15.94 -4.45 -9.19
C ALA A 150 -16.93 -4.31 -10.37
N PHE A 151 -16.40 -4.25 -11.60
CA PHE A 151 -17.18 -4.03 -12.83
C PHE A 151 -17.54 -5.34 -13.52
N ASN A 152 -16.58 -6.25 -13.64
CA ASN A 152 -16.77 -7.52 -14.37
C ASN A 152 -17.11 -8.68 -13.44
N GLY A 153 -16.96 -8.54 -12.13
CA GLY A 153 -17.42 -9.52 -11.15
C GLY A 153 -16.56 -10.79 -11.07
N TYR A 154 -15.25 -10.68 -11.29
CA TYR A 154 -14.32 -11.81 -11.17
C TYR A 154 -13.02 -11.43 -10.43
N HIS A 155 -12.29 -12.44 -9.99
CA HIS A 155 -11.01 -12.28 -9.27
C HIS A 155 -9.90 -11.80 -10.20
N MET A 156 -8.90 -11.09 -9.66
CA MET A 156 -7.73 -10.63 -10.41
C MET A 156 -6.93 -11.74 -11.10
N GLY A 157 -7.02 -12.98 -10.60
CA GLY A 157 -6.48 -14.16 -11.30
C GLY A 157 -7.11 -14.36 -12.68
N THR A 158 -8.42 -14.17 -12.80
CA THR A 158 -9.11 -14.21 -14.11
C THR A 158 -8.65 -13.06 -15.01
N THR A 159 -8.39 -11.88 -14.45
CA THR A 159 -7.80 -10.76 -15.19
C THR A 159 -6.43 -11.14 -15.78
N ALA A 160 -5.60 -11.84 -15.00
CA ALA A 160 -4.31 -12.34 -15.49
C ALA A 160 -4.46 -13.34 -16.65
N GLU A 161 -5.44 -14.25 -16.56
CA GLU A 161 -5.77 -15.17 -17.68
C GLU A 161 -6.26 -14.41 -18.92
N ASN A 162 -7.09 -13.37 -18.74
CA ASN A 162 -7.55 -12.53 -19.85
C ASN A 162 -6.36 -11.81 -20.54
N VAL A 163 -5.39 -11.31 -19.77
CA VAL A 163 -4.17 -10.71 -20.29
C VAL A 163 -3.35 -11.75 -21.05
N ALA A 164 -3.16 -12.94 -20.48
CA ALA A 164 -2.42 -14.02 -21.13
C ALA A 164 -3.07 -14.41 -22.47
N GLN A 165 -4.38 -14.51 -22.52
CA GLN A 165 -5.13 -14.79 -23.74
C GLN A 165 -5.02 -13.66 -24.77
N GLN A 166 -5.23 -12.41 -24.37
CA GLN A 166 -5.19 -11.24 -25.24
C GLN A 166 -3.82 -11.04 -25.88
N TRP A 167 -2.75 -11.22 -25.14
CA TRP A 167 -1.38 -11.00 -25.57
C TRP A 167 -0.66 -12.29 -25.98
N GLN A 168 -1.39 -13.43 -25.99
CA GLN A 168 -0.89 -14.74 -26.36
C GLN A 168 0.38 -15.15 -25.59
N ILE A 169 0.39 -14.86 -24.29
CA ILE A 169 1.48 -15.26 -23.41
C ILE A 169 1.39 -16.76 -23.17
N THR A 170 2.42 -17.48 -23.57
CA THR A 170 2.44 -18.96 -23.50
C THR A 170 2.57 -19.46 -22.07
N ARG A 171 2.24 -20.73 -21.85
CA ARG A 171 2.44 -21.40 -20.55
C ARG A 171 3.90 -21.35 -20.12
N ASP A 172 4.82 -21.61 -21.03
CA ASP A 172 6.26 -21.60 -20.74
C ASP A 172 6.74 -20.23 -20.28
N GLN A 173 6.27 -19.15 -20.90
CA GLN A 173 6.59 -17.77 -20.49
C GLN A 173 6.05 -17.45 -19.09
N GLN A 174 4.82 -17.91 -18.76
CA GLN A 174 4.23 -17.72 -17.44
C GLN A 174 5.03 -18.49 -16.37
N ASP A 175 5.40 -19.73 -16.66
CA ASP A 175 6.18 -20.56 -15.73
C ASP A 175 7.60 -20.03 -15.54
N GLU A 176 8.26 -19.56 -16.59
CA GLU A 176 9.57 -18.91 -16.50
C GLU A 176 9.50 -17.63 -15.63
N PHE A 177 8.47 -16.81 -15.84
CA PHE A 177 8.27 -15.61 -15.03
C PHE A 177 8.07 -15.96 -13.54
N ALA A 178 7.21 -16.95 -13.26
CA ALA A 178 6.95 -17.40 -11.89
C ALA A 178 8.21 -18.01 -11.25
N PHE A 179 8.93 -18.83 -11.97
CA PHE A 179 10.19 -19.44 -11.50
C PHE A 179 11.21 -18.35 -11.14
N ASN A 180 11.44 -17.39 -12.03
CA ASN A 180 12.36 -16.28 -11.79
C ASN A 180 11.95 -15.43 -10.59
N SER A 181 10.63 -15.21 -10.38
CA SER A 181 10.11 -14.52 -9.20
C SER A 181 10.42 -15.27 -7.90
N GLN A 182 10.22 -16.60 -7.88
CA GLN A 182 10.54 -17.43 -6.71
C GLN A 182 12.05 -17.45 -6.42
N GLN A 183 12.90 -17.52 -7.45
CA GLN A 183 14.35 -17.45 -7.29
C GLN A 183 14.80 -16.12 -6.65
N LYS A 184 14.22 -15.01 -7.09
CA LYS A 184 14.50 -13.68 -6.51
C LYS A 184 14.05 -13.61 -5.05
N ALA A 185 12.87 -14.12 -4.71
CA ALA A 185 12.36 -14.13 -3.35
C ALA A 185 13.21 -15.02 -2.41
N SER A 186 13.69 -16.17 -2.91
CA SER A 186 14.56 -17.07 -2.13
C SER A 186 15.96 -16.48 -1.87
N LYS A 187 16.41 -15.58 -2.74
CA LYS A 187 17.72 -14.92 -2.62
C LYS A 187 17.69 -13.68 -1.73
N ALA A 188 16.54 -13.03 -1.61
CA ALA A 188 16.35 -11.83 -0.83
C ALA A 188 16.24 -12.12 0.68
#